data_aac3b75f50d51a99731b042f3b19709f
#
_entry.id   aac3b75f50d51a99731b042f3b19709f
#
_cell.length_a   1.000
_cell.length_b   1.000
_cell.length_c   1.000
_cell.angle_alpha   90.00
_cell.angle_beta   90.00
_cell.angle_gamma   90.00
#
_symmetry.space_group_name_H-M   'P 1'
#
loop_
_entity.id
_entity.type
_entity.pdbx_description
1 polymer ?
#
loop_
_entity_poly.entity_id
_entity_poly.type
_entity_poly.pdbx_seq_one_letter_code
_entity_poly.pdbx_strand_id
1 'polypeptide(L)'
;PHRERIRDEHAAPGRSSWGRMLVSDAFSVGLMAAAVNSLKYSFRVMRPDGSTRNSFPSGHTATVFMTATMLHKEYGHRSPWYSIGAYTVATVTGVTRQLNNRHWMSDVMVGAGIGILATEFGYFLADLIFKDKGLHVGETQLVYDRFRRPSFLSFTVGVTTSPGSYLPYPGMRTSFKAGPTVGAQGAWFASPYV
;
A
#
# COMPACT_ATOMS: atom_id res chain seq x y z
N PRO A 1 33.01 -8.89 19.15
CA PRO A 1 31.57 -8.96 18.77
C PRO A 1 30.99 -7.60 18.36
N HIS A 2 31.48 -6.48 18.95
CA HIS A 2 30.95 -5.13 18.66
C HIS A 2 31.42 -4.55 17.33
N ARG A 3 32.60 -4.93 16.81
CA ARG A 3 33.14 -4.43 15.54
C ARG A 3 32.53 -5.08 14.29
N GLU A 4 32.03 -6.29 14.39
CA GLU A 4 31.33 -6.95 13.27
C GLU A 4 29.94 -6.36 13.05
N ARG A 5 29.23 -6.01 14.12
CA ARG A 5 27.88 -5.41 14.03
C ARG A 5 27.89 -4.04 13.31
N ILE A 6 28.98 -3.26 13.45
CA ILE A 6 29.13 -1.94 12.79
C ILE A 6 29.46 -2.09 11.30
N ARG A 7 30.04 -3.21 10.88
CA ARG A 7 30.40 -3.47 9.49
C ARG A 7 29.20 -3.82 8.63
N ASP A 8 28.21 -4.53 9.22
CA ASP A 8 27.00 -4.94 8.53
C ASP A 8 26.00 -3.81 8.37
N GLU A 9 26.04 -2.80 9.23
CA GLU A 9 25.17 -1.62 9.20
C GLU A 9 25.44 -0.71 7.99
N HIS A 10 26.64 -0.78 7.39
CA HIS A 10 27.00 -0.03 6.17
C HIS A 10 26.77 -0.83 4.87
N ALA A 11 26.59 -2.14 4.94
CA ALA A 11 26.56 -3.01 3.76
C ALA A 11 25.18 -3.13 3.11
N ALA A 12 24.09 -2.87 3.84
CA ALA A 12 22.73 -2.95 3.29
C ALA A 12 21.88 -1.75 3.73
N PRO A 13 21.67 -0.78 2.84
CA PRO A 13 20.88 0.41 3.14
C PRO A 13 19.38 0.17 3.31
N GLY A 14 18.84 -0.98 2.93
CA GLY A 14 17.43 -1.35 2.99
C GLY A 14 17.04 -2.15 4.24
N ARG A 15 15.73 -2.42 4.39
CA ARG A 15 15.17 -3.29 5.43
C ARG A 15 15.65 -4.72 5.30
N SER A 16 15.77 -5.19 4.06
CA SER A 16 16.05 -6.57 3.72
C SER A 16 17.48 -6.79 3.21
N SER A 17 18.03 -7.98 3.41
CA SER A 17 19.25 -8.42 2.72
C SER A 17 19.02 -8.51 1.20
N TRP A 18 20.07 -8.38 0.42
CA TRP A 18 19.98 -8.42 -1.04
C TRP A 18 19.26 -9.66 -1.57
N GLY A 19 19.54 -10.85 -0.99
CA GLY A 19 18.90 -12.08 -1.42
C GLY A 19 17.41 -12.11 -1.12
N ARG A 20 17.00 -11.62 0.06
CA ARG A 20 15.59 -11.53 0.44
C ARG A 20 14.86 -10.51 -0.43
N MET A 21 15.44 -9.34 -0.65
CA MET A 21 14.88 -8.29 -1.50
C MET A 21 14.64 -8.80 -2.92
N LEU A 22 15.63 -9.46 -3.55
CA LEU A 22 15.49 -10.02 -4.89
C LEU A 22 14.36 -11.05 -4.98
N VAL A 23 14.21 -11.91 -3.98
CA VAL A 23 13.14 -12.91 -3.97
C VAL A 23 11.76 -12.24 -3.77
N SER A 24 11.65 -11.28 -2.85
CA SER A 24 10.41 -10.51 -2.65
C SER A 24 9.99 -9.79 -3.92
N ASP A 25 10.95 -9.14 -4.58
CA ASP A 25 10.72 -8.40 -5.82
C ASP A 25 10.34 -9.33 -6.97
N ALA A 26 11.01 -10.47 -7.10
CA ALA A 26 10.66 -11.47 -8.12
C ALA A 26 9.23 -12.01 -7.97
N PHE A 27 8.80 -12.32 -6.75
CA PHE A 27 7.41 -12.71 -6.49
C PHE A 27 6.44 -11.58 -6.81
N SER A 28 6.76 -10.36 -6.41
CA SER A 28 5.91 -9.18 -6.67
C SER A 28 5.73 -8.94 -8.17
N VAL A 29 6.82 -8.99 -8.93
CA VAL A 29 6.79 -8.82 -10.40
C VAL A 29 6.00 -9.95 -11.05
N GLY A 30 6.24 -11.19 -10.65
CA GLY A 30 5.53 -12.36 -11.18
C GLY A 30 4.01 -12.28 -10.93
N LEU A 31 3.61 -11.97 -9.71
CA LEU A 31 2.20 -11.82 -9.33
C LEU A 31 1.53 -10.65 -10.08
N MET A 32 2.19 -9.50 -10.14
CA MET A 32 1.69 -8.34 -10.88
C MET A 32 1.52 -8.65 -12.37
N ALA A 33 2.53 -9.26 -13.01
CA ALA A 33 2.48 -9.61 -14.41
C ALA A 33 1.37 -10.63 -14.71
N ALA A 34 1.22 -11.66 -13.87
CA ALA A 34 0.16 -12.65 -14.00
C ALA A 34 -1.23 -12.00 -13.88
N ALA A 35 -1.45 -11.17 -12.86
CA ALA A 35 -2.73 -10.49 -12.64
C ALA A 35 -3.08 -9.53 -13.80
N VAL A 36 -2.15 -8.66 -14.19
CA VAL A 36 -2.37 -7.68 -15.26
C VAL A 36 -2.67 -8.38 -16.58
N ASN A 37 -1.87 -9.39 -16.97
CA ASN A 37 -2.08 -10.07 -18.24
C ASN A 37 -3.38 -10.89 -18.23
N SER A 38 -3.68 -11.63 -17.16
CA SER A 38 -4.93 -12.39 -17.06
C SER A 38 -6.15 -11.50 -17.24
N LEU A 39 -6.18 -10.33 -16.58
CA LEU A 39 -7.28 -9.38 -16.72
C LEU A 39 -7.33 -8.74 -18.11
N LYS A 40 -6.20 -8.40 -18.73
CA LYS A 40 -6.16 -7.87 -20.10
C LYS A 40 -6.75 -8.83 -21.12
N TYR A 41 -6.40 -10.10 -21.03
CA TYR A 41 -6.92 -11.11 -21.95
C TYR A 41 -8.40 -11.43 -21.72
N SER A 42 -8.87 -11.32 -20.47
CA SER A 42 -10.27 -11.61 -20.11
C SER A 42 -11.21 -10.48 -20.50
N PHE A 43 -10.88 -9.23 -20.18
CA PHE A 43 -11.81 -8.11 -20.32
C PHE A 43 -11.75 -7.39 -21.66
N ARG A 44 -10.61 -7.35 -22.34
CA ARG A 44 -10.40 -6.75 -23.67
C ARG A 44 -11.05 -5.38 -23.85
N VAL A 45 -10.91 -4.50 -22.87
CA VAL A 45 -11.52 -3.16 -22.89
C VAL A 45 -10.85 -2.27 -23.94
N MET A 46 -11.65 -1.55 -24.73
CA MET A 46 -11.16 -0.57 -25.69
C MET A 46 -10.56 0.64 -24.98
N ARG A 47 -9.43 1.14 -25.49
CA ARG A 47 -8.83 2.37 -24.99
C ARG A 47 -9.68 3.60 -25.33
N PRO A 48 -9.59 4.69 -24.56
CA PRO A 48 -10.28 5.95 -24.84
C PRO A 48 -9.95 6.52 -26.24
N ASP A 49 -8.70 6.31 -26.71
CA ASP A 49 -8.24 6.74 -28.04
C ASP A 49 -8.69 5.81 -29.20
N GLY A 50 -9.41 4.72 -28.90
CA GLY A 50 -9.88 3.76 -29.88
C GLY A 50 -8.79 2.87 -30.51
N SER A 51 -7.54 2.97 -30.09
CA SER A 51 -6.40 2.32 -30.76
C SER A 51 -6.37 0.81 -30.60
N THR A 52 -6.65 0.28 -29.41
CA THR A 52 -6.52 -1.16 -29.11
C THR A 52 -7.45 -1.60 -27.99
N ARG A 53 -7.77 -2.91 -27.95
CA ARG A 53 -8.63 -3.53 -26.91
C ARG A 53 -7.82 -4.12 -25.75
N ASN A 54 -6.90 -3.36 -25.20
CA ASN A 54 -6.07 -3.79 -24.06
C ASN A 54 -5.92 -2.70 -22.98
N SER A 55 -6.96 -1.89 -22.79
CA SER A 55 -6.94 -0.80 -21.83
C SER A 55 -6.86 -1.29 -20.40
N PHE A 56 -7.73 -2.21 -20.03
CA PHE A 56 -7.89 -2.65 -18.63
C PHE A 56 -7.03 -3.90 -18.30
N PRO A 57 -6.38 -3.91 -17.14
CA PRO A 57 -5.99 -2.78 -16.31
C PRO A 57 -4.73 -2.07 -16.85
N SER A 58 -4.39 -0.89 -16.30
CA SER A 58 -3.20 -0.15 -16.68
C SER A 58 -1.92 -0.80 -16.16
N GLY A 59 -1.15 -1.43 -17.06
CA GLY A 59 0.11 -2.07 -16.72
C GLY A 59 1.19 -1.08 -16.26
N HIS A 60 1.29 0.11 -16.89
CA HIS A 60 2.22 1.15 -16.46
C HIS A 60 1.94 1.62 -15.04
N THR A 61 0.65 1.84 -14.72
CA THR A 61 0.26 2.23 -13.37
C THR A 61 0.56 1.12 -12.38
N ALA A 62 0.27 -0.15 -12.71
CA ALA A 62 0.59 -1.27 -11.85
C ALA A 62 2.10 -1.36 -11.54
N THR A 63 2.95 -1.17 -12.56
CA THR A 63 4.40 -1.22 -12.39
C THR A 63 4.90 -0.09 -11.48
N VAL A 64 4.47 1.16 -11.69
CA VAL A 64 4.98 2.28 -10.87
C VAL A 64 4.46 2.23 -9.44
N PHE A 65 3.24 1.74 -9.19
CA PHE A 65 2.73 1.54 -7.84
C PHE A 65 3.40 0.35 -7.15
N MET A 66 3.71 -0.73 -7.87
CA MET A 66 4.50 -1.84 -7.37
C MET A 66 5.89 -1.36 -6.91
N THR A 67 6.62 -0.64 -7.76
CA THR A 67 7.95 -0.09 -7.41
C THR A 67 7.89 0.92 -6.27
N ALA A 68 6.84 1.76 -6.21
CA ALA A 68 6.65 2.69 -5.10
C ALA A 68 6.42 1.94 -3.77
N THR A 69 5.67 0.85 -3.80
CA THR A 69 5.42 0.03 -2.61
C THR A 69 6.68 -0.74 -2.18
N MET A 70 7.47 -1.27 -3.12
CA MET A 70 8.79 -1.87 -2.83
C MET A 70 9.71 -0.85 -2.14
N LEU A 71 9.81 0.37 -2.70
CA LEU A 71 10.61 1.43 -2.11
C LEU A 71 10.13 1.83 -0.72
N HIS A 72 8.81 1.89 -0.53
CA HIS A 72 8.21 2.13 0.78
C HIS A 72 8.60 1.04 1.80
N LYS A 73 8.51 -0.24 1.42
CA LYS A 73 8.85 -1.36 2.31
C LYS A 73 10.32 -1.39 2.70
N GLU A 74 11.21 -1.09 1.76
CA GLU A 74 12.65 -1.17 2.00
C GLU A 74 13.23 0.09 2.67
N TYR A 75 12.69 1.27 2.38
CA TYR A 75 13.28 2.54 2.83
C TYR A 75 12.33 3.45 3.60
N GLY A 76 11.03 3.17 3.63
CA GLY A 76 10.04 4.00 4.32
C GLY A 76 10.31 4.17 5.82
N HIS A 77 10.94 3.19 6.46
CA HIS A 77 11.34 3.25 7.86
C HIS A 77 12.47 4.27 8.14
N ARG A 78 13.28 4.62 7.12
CA ARG A 78 14.37 5.60 7.25
C ARG A 78 13.88 7.03 7.18
N SER A 79 12.96 7.29 6.25
CA SER A 79 12.35 8.60 6.11
C SER A 79 11.04 8.49 5.34
N PRO A 80 9.98 9.17 5.80
CA PRO A 80 8.69 9.20 5.10
C PRO A 80 8.79 9.83 3.71
N TRP A 81 9.84 10.61 3.43
CA TRP A 81 10.04 11.26 2.12
C TRP A 81 10.27 10.25 1.00
N TYR A 82 10.85 9.07 1.27
CA TYR A 82 10.96 8.00 0.27
C TYR A 82 9.59 7.54 -0.20
N SER A 83 8.67 7.32 0.74
CA SER A 83 7.30 6.90 0.43
C SER A 83 6.52 8.00 -0.27
N ILE A 84 6.57 9.23 0.25
CA ILE A 84 5.87 10.38 -0.32
C ILE A 84 6.34 10.62 -1.76
N GLY A 85 7.65 10.65 -1.99
CA GLY A 85 8.23 10.83 -3.33
C GLY A 85 7.82 9.72 -4.29
N ALA A 86 7.95 8.46 -3.88
CA ALA A 86 7.62 7.30 -4.71
C ALA A 86 6.14 7.28 -5.12
N TYR A 87 5.23 7.44 -4.16
CA TYR A 87 3.79 7.44 -4.46
C TYR A 87 3.34 8.69 -5.23
N THR A 88 4.01 9.83 -5.05
CA THR A 88 3.76 11.02 -5.88
C THR A 88 4.11 10.75 -7.33
N VAL A 89 5.28 10.19 -7.62
CA VAL A 89 5.68 9.81 -9.00
C VAL A 89 4.73 8.79 -9.58
N ALA A 90 4.33 7.78 -8.80
CA ALA A 90 3.38 6.77 -9.24
C ALA A 90 2.01 7.38 -9.59
N THR A 91 1.51 8.30 -8.75
CA THR A 91 0.24 9.00 -8.98
C THR A 91 0.29 9.88 -10.23
N VAL A 92 1.35 10.69 -10.39
CA VAL A 92 1.55 11.52 -11.58
C VAL A 92 1.59 10.66 -12.83
N THR A 93 2.27 9.51 -12.78
CA THR A 93 2.29 8.57 -13.91
C THR A 93 0.88 8.07 -14.24
N GLY A 94 0.10 7.67 -13.23
CA GLY A 94 -1.30 7.24 -13.43
C GLY A 94 -2.17 8.32 -14.07
N VAL A 95 -2.09 9.56 -13.59
CA VAL A 95 -2.81 10.71 -14.15
C VAL A 95 -2.38 10.99 -15.59
N THR A 96 -1.10 10.92 -15.88
CA THR A 96 -0.56 11.12 -17.24
C THR A 96 -1.12 10.09 -18.23
N ARG A 97 -1.38 8.84 -17.79
CA ARG A 97 -2.01 7.83 -18.66
C ARG A 97 -3.44 8.20 -19.04
N GLN A 98 -4.18 8.89 -18.18
CA GLN A 98 -5.52 9.40 -18.48
C GLN A 98 -5.47 10.63 -19.38
N LEU A 99 -4.61 11.60 -19.07
CA LEU A 99 -4.45 12.82 -19.86
C LEU A 99 -4.05 12.51 -21.31
N ASN A 100 -3.29 11.44 -21.52
CA ASN A 100 -2.90 10.96 -22.86
C ASN A 100 -3.95 10.06 -23.53
N ASN A 101 -5.17 9.97 -22.98
CA ASN A 101 -6.27 9.14 -23.51
C ASN A 101 -5.89 7.65 -23.71
N ARG A 102 -4.93 7.13 -22.92
CA ARG A 102 -4.46 5.73 -23.05
C ARG A 102 -5.23 4.76 -22.17
N HIS A 103 -5.78 5.26 -21.06
CA HIS A 103 -6.47 4.45 -20.06
C HIS A 103 -7.63 5.21 -19.44
N TRP A 104 -8.70 4.47 -19.10
CA TRP A 104 -9.80 4.98 -18.30
C TRP A 104 -9.38 5.15 -16.84
N MET A 105 -10.11 5.96 -16.07
CA MET A 105 -9.85 6.15 -14.64
C MET A 105 -9.86 4.81 -13.88
N SER A 106 -10.82 3.94 -14.19
CA SER A 106 -10.93 2.60 -13.63
C SER A 106 -9.69 1.74 -13.88
N ASP A 107 -9.10 1.83 -15.10
CA ASP A 107 -7.91 1.05 -15.46
C ASP A 107 -6.71 1.45 -14.60
N VAL A 108 -6.59 2.77 -14.35
CA VAL A 108 -5.53 3.35 -13.52
C VAL A 108 -5.70 2.95 -12.06
N MET A 109 -6.91 3.07 -11.51
CA MET A 109 -7.18 2.71 -10.11
C MET A 109 -6.95 1.22 -9.84
N VAL A 110 -7.47 0.35 -10.73
CA VAL A 110 -7.26 -1.10 -10.61
C VAL A 110 -5.79 -1.45 -10.82
N GLY A 111 -5.10 -0.81 -11.77
CA GLY A 111 -3.67 -0.98 -11.96
C GLY A 111 -2.87 -0.63 -10.69
N ALA A 112 -3.17 0.50 -10.05
CA ALA A 112 -2.54 0.89 -8.79
C ALA A 112 -2.78 -0.15 -7.69
N GLY A 113 -4.02 -0.60 -7.52
CA GLY A 113 -4.38 -1.64 -6.55
C GLY A 113 -3.63 -2.96 -6.79
N ILE A 114 -3.53 -3.41 -8.04
CA ILE A 114 -2.77 -4.62 -8.40
C ILE A 114 -1.29 -4.46 -8.05
N GLY A 115 -0.68 -3.31 -8.34
CA GLY A 115 0.72 -3.05 -8.04
C GLY A 115 1.01 -3.15 -6.54
N ILE A 116 0.18 -2.51 -5.71
CA ILE A 116 0.31 -2.55 -4.25
C ILE A 116 0.11 -3.98 -3.73
N LEU A 117 -0.99 -4.64 -4.09
CA LEU A 117 -1.32 -5.98 -3.62
C LEU A 117 -0.28 -7.01 -4.04
N ALA A 118 0.22 -6.94 -5.28
CA ALA A 118 1.26 -7.85 -5.75
C ALA A 118 2.54 -7.71 -4.93
N THR A 119 2.91 -6.49 -4.52
CA THR A 119 4.05 -6.26 -3.64
C THR A 119 3.80 -6.81 -2.24
N GLU A 120 2.63 -6.53 -1.65
CA GLU A 120 2.29 -7.06 -0.32
C GLU A 120 2.37 -8.60 -0.28
N PHE A 121 1.77 -9.26 -1.28
CA PHE A 121 1.82 -10.73 -1.39
C PHE A 121 3.23 -11.25 -1.70
N GLY A 122 4.01 -10.56 -2.53
CA GLY A 122 5.38 -10.95 -2.83
C GLY A 122 6.27 -10.93 -1.60
N TYR A 123 6.16 -9.88 -0.78
CA TYR A 123 6.88 -9.79 0.49
C TYR A 123 6.37 -10.80 1.51
N PHE A 124 5.06 -11.02 1.58
CA PHE A 124 4.49 -12.06 2.43
C PHE A 124 5.01 -13.47 2.08
N LEU A 125 5.10 -13.82 0.80
CA LEU A 125 5.66 -15.09 0.37
C LEU A 125 7.16 -15.21 0.72
N ALA A 126 7.91 -14.14 0.56
CA ALA A 126 9.31 -14.11 0.99
C ALA A 126 9.44 -14.26 2.51
N ASP A 127 8.55 -13.64 3.29
CA ASP A 127 8.51 -13.78 4.76
C ASP A 127 8.23 -15.23 5.18
N LEU A 128 7.36 -15.96 4.46
CA LEU A 128 7.12 -17.38 4.69
C LEU A 128 8.38 -18.25 4.44
N ILE A 129 9.19 -17.89 3.44
CA ILE A 129 10.40 -18.65 3.06
C ILE A 129 11.55 -18.33 4.00
N PHE A 130 11.82 -17.05 4.22
CA PHE A 130 13.00 -16.60 4.96
C PHE A 130 12.74 -16.46 6.46
N LYS A 131 11.47 -16.38 6.87
CA LYS A 131 11.07 -16.03 8.26
C LYS A 131 11.80 -14.75 8.70
N ASP A 132 12.51 -14.80 9.82
CA ASP A 132 13.26 -13.64 10.35
C ASP A 132 14.67 -13.49 9.74
N LYS A 133 15.10 -14.43 8.87
CA LYS A 133 16.43 -14.39 8.27
C LYS A 133 16.51 -13.30 7.20
N GLY A 134 17.59 -12.52 7.22
CA GLY A 134 17.86 -11.49 6.21
C GLY A 134 17.06 -10.19 6.41
N LEU A 135 16.51 -9.94 7.58
CA LEU A 135 16.02 -8.63 7.98
C LEU A 135 17.12 -7.87 8.72
N HIS A 136 17.46 -6.68 8.23
CA HIS A 136 18.44 -5.80 8.87
C HIS A 136 17.78 -4.89 9.91
N VAL A 137 16.52 -4.53 9.66
CA VAL A 137 15.67 -3.86 10.63
C VAL A 137 14.71 -4.93 11.09
N GLY A 138 14.88 -5.45 12.31
CA GLY A 138 13.82 -6.17 12.98
C GLY A 138 12.56 -5.32 12.90
N GLU A 139 11.38 -5.93 12.81
CA GLU A 139 10.17 -5.18 13.09
C GLU A 139 10.49 -4.37 14.33
N THR A 140 10.57 -3.05 14.16
CA THR A 140 10.65 -2.18 15.31
C THR A 140 9.34 -2.47 15.99
N GLN A 141 9.36 -3.41 16.94
CA GLN A 141 8.33 -3.45 17.94
C GLN A 141 8.28 -1.99 18.37
N LEU A 142 7.20 -1.34 17.99
CA LEU A 142 6.86 -0.09 18.61
C LEU A 142 6.89 -0.43 20.09
N VAL A 143 8.08 -0.29 20.69
CA VAL A 143 8.21 -0.28 22.15
C VAL A 143 7.37 0.93 22.48
N TYR A 144 6.12 0.66 22.74
CA TYR A 144 5.18 1.62 23.27
C TYR A 144 5.79 2.02 24.58
N ASP A 145 6.63 3.05 24.51
CA ASP A 145 7.16 3.68 25.72
C ASP A 145 5.91 4.15 26.44
N ARG A 146 5.55 3.43 27.51
CA ARG A 146 4.32 3.59 28.28
C ARG A 146 4.16 5.04 28.79
N PHE A 147 5.22 5.84 28.66
CA PHE A 147 5.32 7.24 29.07
C PHE A 147 5.27 8.24 27.90
N ARG A 148 5.26 7.79 26.65
CA ARG A 148 5.12 8.70 25.48
C ARG A 148 3.68 8.72 25.01
N ARG A 149 3.16 9.91 24.81
CA ARG A 149 1.87 10.16 24.15
C ARG A 149 2.12 10.54 22.69
N PRO A 150 2.16 9.58 21.77
CA PRO A 150 2.40 9.89 20.36
C PRO A 150 1.22 10.68 19.79
N SER A 151 1.50 11.81 19.15
CA SER A 151 0.51 12.47 18.32
C SER A 151 0.16 11.55 17.15
N PHE A 152 -1.12 11.40 16.84
CA PHE A 152 -1.57 10.55 15.74
C PHE A 152 -2.69 11.20 14.95
N LEU A 153 -2.77 10.86 13.68
CA LEU A 153 -3.88 11.16 12.80
C LEU A 153 -4.30 9.85 12.13
N SER A 154 -5.56 9.46 12.32
CA SER A 154 -6.14 8.25 11.76
C SER A 154 -7.28 8.60 10.83
N PHE A 155 -7.32 7.97 9.67
CA PHE A 155 -8.45 8.04 8.74
C PHE A 155 -9.15 6.68 8.71
N THR A 156 -10.45 6.71 8.89
CA THR A 156 -11.29 5.51 8.86
C THR A 156 -12.23 5.59 7.66
N VAL A 157 -12.19 4.58 6.82
CA VAL A 157 -13.18 4.39 5.75
C VAL A 157 -13.88 3.07 6.03
N GLY A 158 -15.19 3.11 6.08
CA GLY A 158 -15.97 1.93 6.41
C GLY A 158 -17.35 1.95 5.77
N VAL A 159 -18.06 0.85 5.91
CA VAL A 159 -19.48 0.75 5.58
C VAL A 159 -20.21 0.44 6.88
N THR A 160 -21.10 1.34 7.27
CA THR A 160 -22.01 1.07 8.39
C THR A 160 -23.16 0.24 7.89
N THR A 161 -23.34 -0.92 8.48
CA THR A 161 -24.54 -1.75 8.29
C THR A 161 -25.36 -1.68 9.57
N SER A 162 -26.64 -1.32 9.46
CA SER A 162 -27.53 -1.31 10.61
C SER A 162 -28.40 -2.57 10.60
N PRO A 163 -28.40 -3.36 11.68
CA PRO A 163 -29.19 -4.59 11.76
C PRO A 163 -30.68 -4.35 12.06
N GLY A 164 -31.20 -3.13 12.01
CA GLY A 164 -32.62 -2.88 12.22
C GLY A 164 -32.99 -1.51 12.76
N SER A 165 -34.26 -1.34 13.12
CA SER A 165 -34.82 -0.14 13.74
C SER A 165 -34.66 -0.20 15.26
N TYR A 166 -34.14 0.85 15.86
CA TYR A 166 -34.03 1.02 17.31
C TYR A 166 -35.13 1.96 17.82
N LEU A 167 -35.73 1.64 18.92
CA LEU A 167 -36.76 2.45 19.59
C LEU A 167 -36.17 3.04 20.88
N PRO A 168 -35.53 4.21 20.83
CA PRO A 168 -34.96 4.83 22.02
C PRO A 168 -36.00 5.34 23.02
N TYR A 169 -37.19 5.73 22.51
CA TYR A 169 -38.32 6.19 23.33
C TYR A 169 -39.66 5.70 22.75
N PRO A 170 -40.71 5.55 23.57
CA PRO A 170 -42.07 5.22 23.09
C PRO A 170 -42.55 6.27 22.08
N GLY A 171 -42.81 5.83 20.84
CA GLY A 171 -43.29 6.71 19.76
C GLY A 171 -42.26 7.22 18.78
N MET A 172 -40.97 7.01 19.02
CA MET A 172 -39.88 7.48 18.12
C MET A 172 -39.15 6.28 17.48
N ARG A 173 -39.47 5.98 16.24
CA ARG A 173 -38.82 4.92 15.45
C ARG A 173 -37.67 5.51 14.65
N THR A 174 -36.43 5.19 15.02
CA THR A 174 -35.22 5.58 14.29
C THR A 174 -34.72 4.41 13.44
N SER A 175 -34.64 4.59 12.13
CA SER A 175 -34.07 3.59 11.23
C SER A 175 -32.76 4.13 10.67
N PHE A 176 -31.68 3.39 10.87
CA PHE A 176 -30.38 3.70 10.24
C PHE A 176 -30.30 2.97 8.90
N LYS A 177 -29.93 3.67 7.84
CA LYS A 177 -29.65 3.06 6.54
C LYS A 177 -28.17 2.70 6.45
N ALA A 178 -27.88 1.58 5.77
CA ALA A 178 -26.49 1.26 5.42
C ALA A 178 -25.91 2.35 4.53
N GLY A 179 -24.68 2.75 4.81
CA GLY A 179 -24.01 3.82 4.05
C GLY A 179 -22.51 3.80 4.23
N PRO A 180 -21.77 4.45 3.30
CA PRO A 180 -20.36 4.65 3.47
C PRO A 180 -20.11 5.64 4.62
N THR A 181 -19.10 5.34 5.42
CA THR A 181 -18.62 6.22 6.48
C THR A 181 -17.17 6.58 6.22
N VAL A 182 -16.87 7.87 6.35
CA VAL A 182 -15.51 8.38 6.32
C VAL A 182 -15.31 9.16 7.61
N GLY A 183 -14.29 8.80 8.36
CA GLY A 183 -13.92 9.47 9.60
C GLY A 183 -12.46 9.86 9.61
N ALA A 184 -12.15 10.97 10.27
CA ALA A 184 -10.80 11.35 10.61
C ALA A 184 -10.76 11.61 12.12
N GLN A 185 -9.75 11.04 12.79
CA GLN A 185 -9.51 11.28 14.22
C GLN A 185 -8.03 11.45 14.46
N GLY A 186 -7.68 12.29 15.41
CA GLY A 186 -6.29 12.56 15.74
C GLY A 186 -6.17 13.17 17.12
N ALA A 187 -4.97 13.03 17.69
CA ALA A 187 -4.59 13.71 18.90
C ALA A 187 -3.21 14.35 18.72
N TRP A 188 -3.09 15.58 19.11
CA TRP A 188 -1.83 16.31 19.15
C TRP A 188 -1.42 16.52 20.60
N PHE A 189 -0.27 16.00 20.96
CA PHE A 189 0.29 16.18 22.29
C PHE A 189 1.44 17.18 22.21
N ALA A 190 1.34 18.29 22.96
CA ALA A 190 2.35 19.35 22.99
C ALA A 190 3.65 18.95 23.68
N SER A 191 3.59 17.89 24.52
CA SER A 191 4.77 17.33 25.19
C SER A 191 4.79 15.79 25.05
N PRO A 192 5.93 15.20 24.74
CA PRO A 192 6.09 13.76 24.71
C PRO A 192 6.11 13.10 26.09
N TYR A 193 6.18 13.90 27.14
CA TYR A 193 6.22 13.45 28.53
C TYR A 193 5.03 14.01 29.32
N VAL A 194 4.55 13.25 30.25
CA VAL A 194 3.54 13.65 31.23
C VAL A 194 4.23 14.01 32.52
#